data_58277c6518f7b2a2fa629526fc8c1664
#
_entry.id   58277c6518f7b2a2fa629526fc8c1664
#
_cell.length_a   1.000
_cell.length_b   1.000
_cell.length_c   1.000
_cell.angle_alpha   90.00
_cell.angle_beta   90.00
_cell.angle_gamma   90.00
#
_symmetry.space_group_name_H-M   'P 1'
#
loop_
_entity.id
_entity.type
_entity.pdbx_description
1 polymer ?
#
loop_
_entity_poly.entity_id
_entity_poly.type
_entity_poly.pdbx_seq_one_letter_code
_entity_poly.pdbx_strand_id
1 'polypeptide(L)'
;IGLKAREKNIEFEERHTKGDIVNLFFEEFCEKNLIQPTFVMDHPLAISPLTKKKPDDPEKVERFWLFSNIVGMWNACSEVNGPIGQGGRFAKQEEAFANGDEEANHTDEDFLNALSIGMPPTGGIGYGIDRLVMLLTDSPAIRDVLLFPTMKSLDGVNKKNDVNNTASEAPEKNVKTESEKIDFSKVKVEPLFEEF
;
A
#
# COMPACT_ATOMS: atom_id res chain seq x y z
N ILE A 1 -13.35 -0.73 16.62
CA ILE A 1 -12.48 0.08 15.75
C ILE A 1 -13.30 1.16 15.06
N GLY A 2 -14.42 0.86 14.39
CA GLY A 2 -15.23 1.84 13.67
C GLY A 2 -15.68 3.06 14.52
N LEU A 3 -15.99 2.87 15.80
CA LEU A 3 -16.31 4.01 16.69
C LEU A 3 -15.09 4.93 16.88
N LYS A 4 -13.91 4.38 17.08
CA LYS A 4 -12.66 5.17 17.19
C LYS A 4 -12.32 5.88 15.88
N ALA A 5 -12.59 5.26 14.71
CA ALA A 5 -12.39 5.88 13.41
C ALA A 5 -13.26 7.13 13.27
N ARG A 6 -14.54 7.05 13.62
CA ARG A 6 -15.47 8.20 13.63
C ARG A 6 -15.03 9.31 14.61
N GLU A 7 -14.56 8.94 15.80
CA GLU A 7 -14.02 9.90 16.79
C GLU A 7 -12.79 10.65 16.27
N LYS A 8 -12.01 10.01 15.39
CA LYS A 8 -10.79 10.58 14.77
C LYS A 8 -11.03 11.19 13.40
N ASN A 9 -12.30 11.29 12.96
CA ASN A 9 -12.71 11.81 11.65
C ASN A 9 -12.08 11.05 10.47
N ILE A 10 -11.85 9.72 10.63
CA ILE A 10 -11.47 8.86 9.52
C ILE A 10 -12.74 8.44 8.80
N GLU A 11 -12.80 8.77 7.51
CA GLU A 11 -13.89 8.36 6.65
C GLU A 11 -13.70 6.90 6.25
N PHE A 12 -14.73 6.08 6.41
CA PHE A 12 -14.76 4.70 5.98
C PHE A 12 -16.18 4.28 5.56
N GLU A 13 -16.25 3.33 4.65
CA GLU A 13 -17.50 2.79 4.14
C GLU A 13 -17.94 1.54 4.92
N GLU A 14 -19.21 1.16 4.79
CA GLU A 14 -19.77 -0.03 5.46
C GLU A 14 -19.10 -1.34 4.99
N ARG A 15 -18.56 -1.37 3.77
CA ARG A 15 -17.84 -2.51 3.21
C ARG A 15 -16.46 -2.73 3.84
N HIS A 16 -15.87 -1.71 4.46
CA HIS A 16 -14.54 -1.82 5.03
C HIS A 16 -14.48 -2.80 6.19
N THR A 17 -13.58 -3.75 6.11
CA THR A 17 -13.29 -4.69 7.18
C THR A 17 -12.53 -4.03 8.34
N LYS A 18 -12.36 -4.76 9.43
CA LYS A 18 -11.49 -4.32 10.54
C LYS A 18 -10.06 -4.03 10.04
N GLY A 19 -9.54 -4.85 9.12
CA GLY A 19 -8.19 -4.69 8.56
C GLY A 19 -8.06 -3.41 7.73
N ASP A 20 -9.06 -3.10 6.92
CA ASP A 20 -9.07 -1.88 6.11
C ASP A 20 -9.09 -0.63 6.99
N ILE A 21 -9.95 -0.61 8.03
CA ILE A 21 -10.02 0.52 8.97
C ILE A 21 -8.68 0.71 9.69
N VAL A 22 -8.01 -0.37 10.05
CA VAL A 22 -6.68 -0.30 10.68
C VAL A 22 -5.65 0.28 9.71
N ASN A 23 -5.70 -0.11 8.43
CA ASN A 23 -4.83 0.47 7.41
C ASN A 23 -5.06 1.98 7.22
N LEU A 24 -6.32 2.43 7.22
CA LEU A 24 -6.65 3.86 7.19
C LEU A 24 -6.06 4.63 8.39
N PHE A 25 -6.06 4.03 9.57
CA PHE A 25 -5.38 4.61 10.73
C PHE A 25 -3.87 4.72 10.53
N PHE A 26 -3.26 3.68 9.98
CA PHE A 26 -1.84 3.69 9.68
C PHE A 26 -1.47 4.80 8.70
N GLU A 27 -2.18 4.91 7.59
CA GLU A 27 -1.96 5.94 6.56
C GLU A 27 -2.11 7.35 7.14
N GLU A 28 -3.15 7.58 7.95
CA GLU A 28 -3.42 8.91 8.48
C GLU A 28 -2.47 9.33 9.59
N PHE A 29 -2.07 8.43 10.49
CA PHE A 29 -1.34 8.82 11.71
C PHE A 29 0.11 8.34 11.76
N CYS A 30 0.48 7.28 11.04
CA CYS A 30 1.79 6.63 11.16
C CYS A 30 2.67 6.88 9.93
N GLU A 31 2.17 6.68 8.72
CA GLU A 31 2.96 6.68 7.49
C GLU A 31 3.75 7.97 7.31
N LYS A 32 3.12 9.11 7.54
CA LYS A 32 3.76 10.44 7.42
C LYS A 32 4.89 10.72 8.42
N ASN A 33 5.08 9.84 9.40
CA ASN A 33 6.16 9.96 10.38
C ASN A 33 7.36 9.04 10.05
N LEU A 34 7.26 8.21 9.00
CA LEU A 34 8.27 7.23 8.61
C LEU A 34 9.34 7.85 7.72
N ILE A 35 10.16 8.75 8.29
CA ILE A 35 11.25 9.44 7.57
C ILE A 35 12.45 8.51 7.40
N GLN A 36 12.91 7.92 8.51
CA GLN A 36 14.04 6.98 8.49
C GLN A 36 13.62 5.62 7.95
N PRO A 37 14.54 4.82 7.38
CA PRO A 37 14.22 3.47 6.91
C PRO A 37 13.57 2.64 8.01
N THR A 38 12.32 2.24 7.80
CA THR A 38 11.50 1.53 8.78
C THR A 38 10.79 0.36 8.14
N PHE A 39 10.93 -0.83 8.71
CA PHE A 39 10.14 -1.99 8.33
C PHE A 39 8.84 -2.00 9.13
N VAL A 40 7.72 -1.89 8.42
CA VAL A 40 6.39 -2.09 8.99
C VAL A 40 5.97 -3.52 8.77
N MET A 41 5.68 -4.25 9.84
CA MET A 41 5.42 -5.69 9.82
C MET A 41 4.02 -6.02 10.34
N ASP A 42 3.66 -7.30 10.32
CA ASP A 42 2.44 -7.82 10.95
C ASP A 42 1.14 -7.26 10.38
N HIS A 43 1.10 -7.12 9.05
CA HIS A 43 -0.08 -6.65 8.34
C HIS A 43 -1.30 -7.54 8.59
N PRO A 44 -2.53 -6.97 8.62
CA PRO A 44 -3.76 -7.74 8.70
C PRO A 44 -3.95 -8.67 7.51
N LEU A 45 -4.49 -9.86 7.77
CA LEU A 45 -4.84 -10.82 6.72
C LEU A 45 -5.83 -10.25 5.68
N ALA A 46 -6.78 -9.42 6.13
CA ALA A 46 -7.82 -8.86 5.28
C ALA A 46 -7.27 -8.06 4.09
N ILE A 47 -6.18 -7.31 4.30
CA ILE A 47 -5.51 -6.50 3.27
C ILE A 47 -4.32 -7.20 2.62
N SER A 48 -4.20 -8.51 2.76
CA SER A 48 -3.04 -9.27 2.29
C SER A 48 -3.45 -10.65 1.76
N PRO A 49 -4.27 -10.71 0.68
CA PRO A 49 -4.92 -11.95 0.25
C PRO A 49 -3.96 -13.01 -0.31
N LEU A 50 -2.75 -12.64 -0.72
CA LEU A 50 -1.77 -13.58 -1.31
C LEU A 50 -0.66 -13.98 -0.32
N THR A 51 -0.66 -13.41 0.88
CA THR A 51 0.43 -13.59 1.86
C THR A 51 0.11 -14.70 2.86
N LYS A 52 1.12 -15.47 3.25
CA LYS A 52 1.02 -16.54 4.24
C LYS A 52 0.68 -15.98 5.63
N LYS A 53 -0.22 -16.66 6.35
CA LYS A 53 -0.53 -16.32 7.74
C LYS A 53 0.65 -16.60 8.66
N LYS A 54 0.81 -15.78 9.70
CA LYS A 54 1.73 -16.10 10.78
C LYS A 54 1.28 -17.35 11.53
N PRO A 55 2.19 -18.24 11.92
CA PRO A 55 1.83 -19.45 12.67
C PRO A 55 1.27 -19.18 14.06
N ASP A 56 1.77 -18.13 14.71
CA ASP A 56 1.44 -17.70 16.06
C ASP A 56 0.23 -16.77 16.15
N ASP A 57 -0.11 -16.08 15.05
CA ASP A 57 -1.25 -15.15 14.97
C ASP A 57 -1.92 -15.20 13.58
N PRO A 58 -2.97 -16.03 13.42
CA PRO A 58 -3.65 -16.21 12.12
C PRO A 58 -4.40 -14.98 11.57
N GLU A 59 -4.58 -13.92 12.38
CA GLU A 59 -5.17 -12.65 11.91
C GLU A 59 -4.13 -11.78 11.21
N LYS A 60 -2.85 -12.08 11.41
CA LYS A 60 -1.71 -11.40 10.79
C LYS A 60 -1.04 -12.25 9.74
N VAL A 61 -0.22 -11.61 8.91
CA VAL A 61 0.50 -12.26 7.82
C VAL A 61 1.99 -12.02 7.89
N GLU A 62 2.76 -12.91 7.27
CA GLU A 62 4.21 -12.80 7.09
C GLU A 62 4.51 -11.83 5.95
N ARG A 63 4.32 -10.52 6.21
CA ARG A 63 4.51 -9.42 5.27
C ARG A 63 5.23 -8.27 5.93
N PHE A 64 6.07 -7.59 5.17
CA PHE A 64 6.59 -6.30 5.57
C PHE A 64 6.53 -5.28 4.44
N TRP A 65 6.43 -4.02 4.81
CA TRP A 65 6.72 -2.88 3.95
C TRP A 65 7.95 -2.14 4.48
N LEU A 66 8.86 -1.80 3.59
CA LEU A 66 9.93 -0.86 3.90
C LEU A 66 9.52 0.53 3.46
N PHE A 67 9.46 1.42 4.42
CA PHE A 67 9.29 2.85 4.20
C PHE A 67 10.62 3.57 4.36
N SER A 68 10.83 4.62 3.57
CA SER A 68 11.93 5.57 3.74
C SER A 68 11.48 6.90 3.15
N ASN A 69 11.73 7.98 3.86
CA ASN A 69 11.32 9.33 3.46
C ASN A 69 9.80 9.42 3.13
N ILE A 70 8.97 8.83 4.00
CA ILE A 70 7.49 8.80 3.87
C ILE A 70 7.01 8.00 2.65
N VAL A 71 7.88 7.31 1.94
CA VAL A 71 7.53 6.56 0.72
C VAL A 71 7.70 5.07 0.95
N GLY A 72 6.67 4.29 0.66
CA GLY A 72 6.76 2.83 0.63
C GLY A 72 7.65 2.38 -0.53
N MET A 73 8.83 1.85 -0.19
CA MET A 73 9.87 1.49 -1.14
C MET A 73 9.71 0.05 -1.63
N TRP A 74 9.58 -0.87 -0.69
CA TRP A 74 9.56 -2.31 -0.93
C TRP A 74 8.42 -2.97 -0.16
N ASN A 75 7.83 -3.97 -0.79
CA ASN A 75 6.82 -4.82 -0.20
C ASN A 75 7.22 -6.27 -0.39
N ALA A 76 7.34 -7.03 0.67
CA ALA A 76 7.75 -8.42 0.60
C ALA A 76 6.92 -9.29 1.54
N CYS A 77 6.77 -10.56 1.18
CA CYS A 77 5.99 -11.50 1.97
C CYS A 77 6.44 -12.94 1.76
N SER A 78 6.02 -13.82 2.68
CA SER A 78 5.96 -15.25 2.42
C SER A 78 4.71 -15.56 1.61
N GLU A 79 4.85 -16.21 0.47
CA GLU A 79 3.74 -16.53 -0.42
C GLU A 79 2.85 -17.64 0.15
N VAL A 80 1.55 -17.57 -0.14
CA VAL A 80 0.65 -18.69 0.15
C VAL A 80 0.95 -19.82 -0.82
N ASN A 81 1.35 -20.96 -0.29
CA ASN A 81 1.68 -22.14 -1.08
C ASN A 81 0.65 -23.28 -0.96
N GLY A 82 -0.51 -23.05 -0.33
CA GLY A 82 -1.58 -24.04 -0.17
C GLY A 82 -2.81 -23.69 -0.99
N PRO A 83 -3.23 -24.53 -1.95
CA PRO A 83 -4.35 -24.23 -2.87
C PRO A 83 -5.68 -24.04 -2.14
N ILE A 84 -5.97 -24.82 -1.09
CA ILE A 84 -7.21 -24.70 -0.30
C ILE A 84 -7.27 -23.33 0.40
N GLY A 85 -6.17 -22.93 1.02
CA GLY A 85 -6.10 -21.63 1.70
C GLY A 85 -6.25 -20.46 0.72
N GLN A 86 -5.61 -20.54 -0.44
CA GLN A 86 -5.71 -19.53 -1.49
C GLN A 86 -7.10 -19.46 -2.11
N GLY A 87 -7.72 -20.60 -2.40
CA GLY A 87 -9.10 -20.64 -2.92
C GLY A 87 -10.11 -19.98 -1.97
N GLY A 88 -9.98 -20.23 -0.67
CA GLY A 88 -10.82 -19.56 0.33
C GLY A 88 -10.60 -18.04 0.43
N ARG A 89 -9.42 -17.54 0.05
CA ARG A 89 -9.15 -16.10 -0.02
C ARG A 89 -9.70 -15.48 -1.29
N PHE A 90 -9.58 -16.15 -2.43
CA PHE A 90 -10.21 -15.70 -3.67
C PHE A 90 -11.74 -15.61 -3.54
N ALA A 91 -12.38 -16.60 -2.91
CA ALA A 91 -13.80 -16.52 -2.65
C ALA A 91 -14.22 -15.27 -1.83
N LYS A 92 -13.39 -14.85 -0.86
CA LYS A 92 -13.63 -13.62 -0.12
C LYS A 92 -13.40 -12.36 -0.96
N GLN A 93 -12.44 -12.38 -1.88
CA GLN A 93 -12.20 -11.28 -2.82
C GLN A 93 -13.37 -11.14 -3.80
N GLU A 94 -13.92 -12.24 -4.32
CA GLU A 94 -15.12 -12.22 -5.14
C GLU A 94 -16.33 -11.65 -4.38
N GLU A 95 -16.50 -12.02 -3.11
CA GLU A 95 -17.53 -11.43 -2.26
C GLU A 95 -17.32 -9.91 -2.06
N ALA A 96 -16.08 -9.48 -1.82
CA ALA A 96 -15.73 -8.08 -1.69
C ALA A 96 -16.03 -7.32 -3.00
N PHE A 97 -15.65 -7.88 -4.15
CA PHE A 97 -15.96 -7.32 -5.46
C PHE A 97 -17.48 -7.18 -5.69
N ALA A 98 -18.25 -8.21 -5.36
CA ALA A 98 -19.71 -8.16 -5.44
C ALA A 98 -20.34 -7.09 -4.54
N ASN A 99 -19.66 -6.72 -3.45
CA ASN A 99 -20.06 -5.65 -2.54
C ASN A 99 -19.51 -4.25 -2.93
N GLY A 100 -18.91 -4.13 -4.13
CA GLY A 100 -18.47 -2.86 -4.70
C GLY A 100 -17.01 -2.49 -4.43
N ASP A 101 -16.18 -3.44 -4.05
CA ASP A 101 -14.73 -3.24 -3.95
C ASP A 101 -14.09 -3.46 -5.33
N GLU A 102 -13.86 -2.37 -6.06
CA GLU A 102 -13.28 -2.42 -7.42
C GLU A 102 -11.79 -2.84 -7.43
N GLU A 103 -11.12 -2.82 -6.28
CA GLU A 103 -9.72 -3.26 -6.14
C GLU A 103 -9.59 -4.75 -5.81
N ALA A 104 -10.70 -5.42 -5.50
CA ALA A 104 -10.69 -6.84 -5.19
C ALA A 104 -10.33 -7.68 -6.42
N ASN A 105 -9.52 -8.71 -6.19
CA ASN A 105 -9.04 -9.58 -7.26
C ASN A 105 -10.07 -10.66 -7.59
N HIS A 106 -10.23 -10.94 -8.87
CA HIS A 106 -10.98 -12.10 -9.33
C HIS A 106 -10.23 -13.41 -9.07
N THR A 107 -10.98 -14.50 -8.99
CA THR A 107 -10.41 -15.85 -8.86
C THR A 107 -9.59 -16.20 -10.09
N ASP A 108 -8.35 -16.61 -9.86
CA ASP A 108 -7.44 -17.12 -10.89
C ASP A 108 -7.38 -18.66 -10.77
N GLU A 109 -8.15 -19.34 -11.61
CA GLU A 109 -8.21 -20.81 -11.64
C GLU A 109 -6.90 -21.43 -12.11
N ASP A 110 -6.19 -20.80 -13.03
CA ASP A 110 -4.89 -21.29 -13.52
C ASP A 110 -3.84 -21.23 -12.42
N PHE A 111 -3.87 -20.17 -11.64
CA PHE A 111 -3.01 -20.05 -10.45
C PHE A 111 -3.35 -21.11 -9.39
N LEU A 112 -4.62 -21.36 -9.11
CA LEU A 112 -5.05 -22.43 -8.18
C LEU A 112 -4.62 -23.81 -8.67
N ASN A 113 -4.74 -24.08 -9.96
CA ASN A 113 -4.26 -25.32 -10.58
C ASN A 113 -2.74 -25.46 -10.42
N ALA A 114 -1.98 -24.41 -10.68
CA ALA A 114 -0.52 -24.40 -10.50
C ALA A 114 -0.14 -24.67 -9.04
N LEU A 115 -0.82 -24.06 -8.07
CA LEU A 115 -0.61 -24.34 -6.65
C LEU A 115 -0.93 -25.80 -6.28
N SER A 116 -1.93 -26.41 -6.93
CA SER A 116 -2.32 -27.79 -6.68
C SER A 116 -1.28 -28.80 -7.16
N ILE A 117 -0.51 -28.46 -8.19
CA ILE A 117 0.63 -29.26 -8.65
C ILE A 117 1.77 -29.23 -7.62
N GLY A 118 1.96 -28.10 -6.97
CA GLY A 118 2.88 -27.89 -5.87
C GLY A 118 3.67 -26.60 -6.00
N MET A 119 3.76 -25.88 -4.90
CA MET A 119 4.61 -24.69 -4.75
C MET A 119 5.47 -24.85 -3.50
N PRO A 120 6.81 -24.80 -3.61
CA PRO A 120 7.68 -24.85 -2.45
C PRO A 120 7.50 -23.60 -1.58
N PRO A 121 7.99 -23.59 -0.33
CA PRO A 121 8.07 -22.37 0.45
C PRO A 121 8.81 -21.28 -0.35
N THR A 122 8.13 -20.16 -0.59
CA THR A 122 8.60 -19.11 -1.48
C THR A 122 8.39 -17.76 -0.80
N GLY A 123 9.37 -16.87 -0.92
CA GLY A 123 9.25 -15.46 -0.59
C GLY A 123 9.12 -14.63 -1.88
N GLY A 124 8.26 -13.64 -1.85
CA GLY A 124 8.09 -12.66 -2.92
C GLY A 124 8.52 -11.27 -2.45
N ILE A 125 9.09 -10.49 -3.35
CA ILE A 125 9.42 -9.09 -3.11
C ILE A 125 9.10 -8.25 -4.33
N GLY A 126 8.37 -7.14 -4.10
CA GLY A 126 8.19 -6.08 -5.07
C GLY A 126 8.90 -4.81 -4.58
N TYR A 127 9.69 -4.20 -5.46
CA TYR A 127 10.30 -2.92 -5.17
C TYR A 127 10.13 -1.95 -6.35
N GLY A 128 9.81 -0.69 -5.99
CA GLY A 128 9.61 0.35 -6.99
C GLY A 128 10.96 0.87 -7.49
N ILE A 129 11.32 0.55 -8.74
CA ILE A 129 12.57 1.03 -9.34
C ILE A 129 12.58 2.55 -9.42
N ASP A 130 11.47 3.16 -9.85
CA ASP A 130 11.37 4.62 -9.95
C ASP A 130 11.56 5.28 -8.58
N ARG A 131 10.95 4.72 -7.53
CA ARG A 131 11.12 5.22 -6.15
C ARG A 131 12.57 5.07 -5.65
N LEU A 132 13.23 3.97 -6.01
CA LEU A 132 14.64 3.76 -5.70
C LEU A 132 15.51 4.81 -6.42
N VAL A 133 15.24 5.09 -7.69
CA VAL A 133 15.95 6.12 -8.45
C VAL A 133 15.70 7.50 -7.84
N MET A 134 14.46 7.83 -7.47
CA MET A 134 14.16 9.09 -6.75
C MET A 134 15.02 9.24 -5.50
N LEU A 135 15.13 8.17 -4.69
CA LEU A 135 15.93 8.18 -3.46
C LEU A 135 17.43 8.39 -3.76
N LEU A 136 17.97 7.69 -4.75
CA LEU A 136 19.39 7.74 -5.10
C LEU A 136 19.80 9.07 -5.77
N THR A 137 18.86 9.74 -6.43
CA THR A 137 19.10 10.99 -7.15
C THR A 137 18.61 12.23 -6.41
N ASP A 138 18.04 12.04 -5.21
CA ASP A 138 17.39 13.11 -4.42
C ASP A 138 16.32 13.87 -5.23
N SER A 139 15.54 13.12 -6.02
CA SER A 139 14.50 13.69 -6.89
C SER A 139 13.15 13.63 -6.18
N PRO A 140 12.48 14.77 -5.92
CA PRO A 140 11.24 14.80 -5.12
C PRO A 140 10.01 14.29 -5.86
N ALA A 141 10.03 14.24 -7.20
CA ALA A 141 8.88 13.84 -8.00
C ALA A 141 9.21 12.68 -8.95
N ILE A 142 8.31 11.70 -9.01
CA ILE A 142 8.48 10.52 -9.88
C ILE A 142 8.65 10.88 -11.36
N ARG A 143 8.01 11.95 -11.84
CA ARG A 143 8.14 12.43 -13.22
C ARG A 143 9.57 12.86 -13.58
N ASP A 144 10.39 13.21 -12.59
CA ASP A 144 11.76 13.67 -12.82
C ASP A 144 12.73 12.51 -13.09
N VAL A 145 12.32 11.29 -12.75
CA VAL A 145 13.09 10.06 -12.96
C VAL A 145 12.53 9.17 -14.07
N LEU A 146 11.33 9.45 -14.57
CA LEU A 146 10.74 8.74 -15.69
C LEU A 146 11.31 9.26 -17.02
N LEU A 147 11.74 8.36 -17.91
CA LEU A 147 12.24 8.73 -19.24
C LEU A 147 11.16 9.33 -20.13
N PHE A 148 9.92 8.85 -20.01
CA PHE A 148 8.76 9.28 -20.81
C PHE A 148 7.55 9.51 -19.88
N PRO A 149 7.55 10.58 -19.08
CA PRO A 149 6.42 10.87 -18.19
C PRO A 149 5.17 11.24 -18.99
N THR A 150 4.01 10.73 -18.57
CA THR A 150 2.73 11.17 -19.14
C THR A 150 2.46 12.61 -18.72
N MET A 151 2.42 13.51 -19.71
CA MET A 151 2.14 14.93 -19.51
C MET A 151 0.82 15.32 -20.14
N LYS A 152 0.17 16.36 -19.62
CA LYS A 152 -0.98 16.96 -20.29
C LYS A 152 -0.55 17.49 -21.65
N SER A 153 -1.37 17.24 -22.69
CA SER A 153 -1.13 17.78 -24.03
C SER A 153 -1.09 19.31 -23.99
N LEU A 154 -0.09 19.89 -24.62
CA LEU A 154 0.02 21.35 -24.79
C LEU A 154 -1.10 21.94 -25.68
N ASP A 155 -1.73 21.10 -26.50
CA ASP A 155 -2.82 21.51 -27.41
C ASP A 155 -4.14 21.82 -26.65
N GLY A 156 -4.23 21.53 -25.35
CA GLY A 156 -5.38 21.83 -24.48
C GLY A 156 -5.55 23.30 -24.09
N VAL A 157 -4.60 24.19 -24.47
CA VAL A 157 -4.61 25.61 -24.03
C VAL A 157 -5.51 26.49 -24.89
N ASN A 158 -6.02 26.03 -26.04
CA ASN A 158 -6.80 26.84 -27.01
C ASN A 158 -8.24 26.34 -27.24
N LYS A 159 -8.99 26.00 -26.22
CA LYS A 159 -10.46 26.06 -26.27
C LYS A 159 -11.00 26.70 -25.01
N LYS A 160 -11.08 28.02 -25.02
CA LYS A 160 -12.00 28.76 -24.18
C LYS A 160 -13.40 28.30 -24.53
N ASN A 161 -14.06 27.68 -23.62
CA ASN A 161 -15.50 27.83 -23.42
C ASN A 161 -15.77 27.68 -21.92
N ASP A 162 -16.32 28.74 -21.43
CA ASP A 162 -16.83 28.97 -20.12
C ASP A 162 -17.68 27.82 -19.61
N VAL A 163 -17.28 27.21 -18.49
CA VAL A 163 -18.22 26.81 -17.45
C VAL A 163 -17.46 26.87 -16.12
N ASN A 164 -17.96 27.68 -15.22
CA ASN A 164 -17.56 27.81 -13.84
C ASN A 164 -17.34 26.45 -13.17
N ASN A 165 -16.10 26.18 -12.74
CA ASN A 165 -15.87 25.24 -11.67
C ASN A 165 -14.70 25.75 -10.85
N THR A 166 -15.00 26.26 -9.68
CA THR A 166 -14.09 26.56 -8.60
C THR A 166 -13.46 25.25 -8.14
N ALA A 167 -12.30 24.89 -8.72
CA ALA A 167 -11.43 23.88 -8.15
C ALA A 167 -10.50 24.59 -7.17
N SER A 168 -10.63 24.24 -5.90
CA SER A 168 -9.78 24.67 -4.82
C SER A 168 -8.31 24.32 -5.14
N GLU A 169 -7.49 25.35 -5.23
CA GLU A 169 -6.04 25.22 -5.24
C GLU A 169 -5.59 24.59 -3.93
N ALA A 170 -5.00 23.43 -4.01
CA ALA A 170 -4.26 22.87 -2.88
C ALA A 170 -3.05 23.78 -2.61
N PRO A 171 -2.78 24.17 -1.37
CA PRO A 171 -1.67 25.03 -1.07
C PRO A 171 -0.35 24.30 -1.34
N GLU A 172 0.47 24.85 -2.22
CA GLU A 172 1.88 24.49 -2.33
C GLU A 172 2.54 24.79 -0.97
N LYS A 173 2.69 23.76 -0.16
CA LYS A 173 3.56 23.86 1.01
C LYS A 173 4.99 23.87 0.52
N ASN A 174 5.62 25.05 0.54
CA ASN A 174 7.06 25.19 0.52
C ASN A 174 7.63 24.46 1.74
N VAL A 175 7.87 23.19 1.61
CA VAL A 175 8.70 22.43 2.54
C VAL A 175 10.14 22.73 2.12
N LYS A 176 10.79 23.65 2.83
CA LYS A 176 12.26 23.71 2.82
C LYS A 176 12.74 22.42 3.47
N THR A 177 12.99 21.42 2.68
CA THR A 177 13.71 20.22 3.09
C THR A 177 15.18 20.58 3.19
N GLU A 178 15.65 20.91 4.40
CA GLU A 178 17.03 20.58 4.74
C GLU A 178 17.10 19.06 4.58
N SER A 179 17.85 18.58 3.60
CA SER A 179 18.05 17.15 3.35
C SER A 179 18.80 16.55 4.54
N GLU A 180 18.06 16.08 5.55
CA GLU A 180 18.64 15.20 6.54
C GLU A 180 19.09 13.94 5.80
N LYS A 181 20.41 13.70 5.78
CA LYS A 181 20.96 12.49 5.17
C LYS A 181 20.34 11.27 5.82
N ILE A 182 19.73 10.43 5.00
CA ILE A 182 19.12 9.18 5.46
C ILE A 182 20.21 8.30 6.07
N ASP A 183 20.05 7.96 7.33
CA ASP A 183 20.98 7.12 8.08
C ASP A 183 20.46 5.68 8.13
N PHE A 184 20.93 4.85 7.22
CA PHE A 184 20.55 3.45 7.12
C PHE A 184 20.99 2.59 8.34
N SER A 185 21.87 3.12 9.22
CA SER A 185 22.22 2.41 10.46
C SER A 185 21.09 2.44 11.50
N LYS A 186 20.10 3.29 11.31
CA LYS A 186 18.94 3.48 12.20
C LYS A 186 17.66 2.80 11.71
N VAL A 187 17.80 1.72 10.93
CA VAL A 187 16.65 0.95 10.48
C VAL A 187 15.85 0.45 11.69
N LYS A 188 14.59 0.85 11.75
CA LYS A 188 13.66 0.39 12.78
C LYS A 188 12.77 -0.72 12.25
N VAL A 189 12.45 -1.65 13.11
CA VAL A 189 11.45 -2.70 12.87
C VAL A 189 10.32 -2.46 13.85
N GLU A 190 9.16 -2.08 13.35
CA GLU A 190 8.00 -1.81 14.20
C GLU A 190 6.83 -2.69 13.75
N PRO A 191 6.22 -3.44 14.68
CA PRO A 191 4.97 -4.15 14.40
C PRO A 191 3.85 -3.13 14.19
N LEU A 192 3.01 -3.37 13.18
CA LEU A 192 1.95 -2.44 12.79
C LEU A 192 0.90 -2.20 13.90
N PHE A 193 0.82 -3.07 14.94
CA PHE A 193 -0.33 -3.12 15.86
C PHE A 193 0.00 -3.54 17.30
N GLU A 194 1.00 -3.01 17.95
CA GLU A 194 1.17 -3.28 19.39
C GLU A 194 0.24 -2.46 20.30
N GLU A 195 -0.41 -1.39 19.82
CA GLU A 195 -1.15 -0.45 20.69
C GLU A 195 -2.62 -0.12 20.25
N PHE A 196 -3.28 -0.95 19.42
CA PHE A 196 -4.67 -0.69 19.03
C PHE A 196 -5.68 -1.76 19.46
#